data_7956a8352e374f2aa45014b541c2cb87
#
_entry.id   7956a8352e374f2aa45014b541c2cb87
#
_cell.length_a   1.000
_cell.length_b   1.000
_cell.length_c   1.000
_cell.angle_alpha   90.00
_cell.angle_beta   90.00
_cell.angle_gamma   90.00
#
_symmetry.space_group_name_H-M   'P 1'
#
loop_
_entity.id
_entity.type
_entity.pdbx_description
1 polymer ?
#
loop_
_entity_poly.entity_id
_entity_poly.type
_entity_poly.pdbx_seq_one_letter_code
_entity_poly.pdbx_strand_id
1 'polypeptide(L)'
;MAEIPDNIIPVQEADDLYKTYGDDRAPIIENKVNDQYRDQDPPYEATRFVTADYEKLKKYIAFIDQESKEAGVTPEGLRIYFGATEPTKGKPGRETVFFNPVAAFKGIDGDISYAIHTDLDGNKQ
;
A
#
# COMPACT_ATOMS: atom_id res chain seq x y z
N MET A 1 10.87 24.35 15.14
CA MET A 1 9.85 23.98 14.15
C MET A 1 10.43 22.93 13.21
N ALA A 2 9.70 21.86 12.94
CA ALA A 2 10.18 20.83 12.02
C ALA A 2 10.18 21.33 10.57
N GLU A 3 11.14 20.87 9.78
CA GLU A 3 11.13 21.16 8.36
C GLU A 3 9.91 20.48 7.69
N ILE A 4 9.38 21.14 6.68
CA ILE A 4 8.28 20.60 5.90
C ILE A 4 8.87 19.63 4.87
N PRO A 5 8.50 18.32 4.92
CA PRO A 5 9.00 17.37 3.94
C PRO A 5 8.53 17.68 2.52
N ASP A 6 9.33 17.25 1.54
CA ASP A 6 9.04 17.48 0.13
C ASP A 6 7.78 16.77 -0.37
N ASN A 7 7.35 15.71 0.34
CA ASN A 7 6.17 14.94 -0.07
C ASN A 7 4.84 15.52 0.38
N ILE A 8 4.85 16.70 1.01
CA ILE A 8 3.61 17.40 1.35
C ILE A 8 3.18 18.21 0.13
N ILE A 9 1.97 17.93 -0.34
CA ILE A 9 1.43 18.60 -1.53
C ILE A 9 0.39 19.64 -1.13
N PRO A 10 0.19 20.68 -1.96
CA PRO A 10 -0.89 21.65 -1.72
C PRO A 10 -2.27 21.00 -1.70
N VAL A 11 -3.18 21.56 -0.90
CA VAL A 11 -4.55 21.05 -0.79
C VAL A 11 -5.24 20.97 -2.16
N GLN A 12 -5.03 21.97 -3.00
CA GLN A 12 -5.64 21.98 -4.34
C GLN A 12 -5.13 20.83 -5.20
N GLU A 13 -3.85 20.52 -5.13
CA GLU A 13 -3.28 19.36 -5.84
C GLU A 13 -3.88 18.06 -5.35
N ALA A 14 -4.02 17.91 -4.03
CA ALA A 14 -4.64 16.72 -3.44
C ALA A 14 -6.09 16.57 -3.90
N ASP A 15 -6.85 17.66 -3.90
CA ASP A 15 -8.24 17.65 -4.37
C ASP A 15 -8.34 17.25 -5.84
N ASP A 16 -7.44 17.75 -6.68
CA ASP A 16 -7.44 17.42 -8.11
C ASP A 16 -7.12 15.93 -8.34
N LEU A 17 -6.16 15.38 -7.61
CA LEU A 17 -5.82 13.96 -7.68
C LEU A 17 -7.01 13.09 -7.24
N TYR A 18 -7.64 13.46 -6.13
CA TYR A 18 -8.80 12.74 -5.59
C TYR A 18 -9.95 12.76 -6.57
N LYS A 19 -10.23 13.93 -7.14
CA LYS A 19 -11.32 14.10 -8.11
C LYS A 19 -11.07 13.30 -9.39
N THR A 20 -9.85 13.34 -9.92
CA THR A 20 -9.52 12.60 -11.14
C THR A 20 -9.72 11.11 -10.95
N TYR A 21 -9.29 10.55 -9.82
CA TYR A 21 -9.52 9.14 -9.53
C TYR A 21 -11.02 8.84 -9.45
N GLY A 22 -11.78 9.72 -8.79
CA GLY A 22 -13.24 9.55 -8.66
C GLY A 22 -13.99 9.62 -9.98
N ASP A 23 -13.52 10.43 -10.92
CA ASP A 23 -14.15 10.60 -12.21
C ASP A 23 -13.72 9.53 -13.23
N ASP A 24 -12.42 9.18 -13.21
CA ASP A 24 -11.83 8.36 -14.28
C ASP A 24 -11.63 6.90 -13.91
N ARG A 25 -11.54 6.57 -12.61
CA ARG A 25 -11.22 5.19 -12.18
C ARG A 25 -12.33 4.55 -11.37
N ALA A 26 -12.85 5.25 -10.35
CA ALA A 26 -13.81 4.68 -9.44
C ALA A 26 -15.07 4.12 -10.13
N PRO A 27 -15.66 4.79 -11.13
CA PRO A 27 -16.85 4.24 -11.81
C PRO A 27 -16.56 2.92 -12.54
N ILE A 28 -15.37 2.75 -13.10
CA ILE A 28 -14.98 1.52 -13.79
C ILE A 28 -14.96 0.36 -12.81
N ILE A 29 -14.35 0.57 -11.65
CA ILE A 29 -14.27 -0.43 -10.58
C ILE A 29 -15.67 -0.77 -10.07
N GLU A 30 -16.47 0.24 -9.78
CA GLU A 30 -17.81 0.07 -9.26
C GLU A 30 -18.71 -0.69 -10.22
N ASN A 31 -18.69 -0.33 -11.50
CA ASN A 31 -19.48 -1.01 -12.51
C ASN A 31 -19.09 -2.47 -12.66
N LYS A 32 -17.80 -2.76 -12.65
CA LYS A 32 -17.31 -4.14 -12.78
C LYS A 32 -17.69 -4.98 -11.57
N VAL A 33 -17.48 -4.47 -10.37
CA VAL A 33 -17.80 -5.20 -9.14
C VAL A 33 -19.31 -5.40 -9.01
N ASN A 34 -20.10 -4.36 -9.27
CA ASN A 34 -21.55 -4.47 -9.17
C ASN A 34 -22.13 -5.40 -10.23
N ASP A 35 -21.50 -5.50 -11.39
CA ASP A 35 -21.91 -6.47 -12.41
C ASP A 35 -21.68 -7.92 -11.94
N GLN A 36 -20.58 -8.17 -11.24
CA GLN A 36 -20.26 -9.50 -10.71
C GLN A 36 -21.09 -9.87 -9.46
N TYR A 37 -21.47 -8.87 -8.66
CA TYR A 37 -22.15 -9.09 -7.37
C TYR A 37 -23.47 -8.29 -7.35
N ARG A 38 -24.40 -8.65 -8.24
CA ARG A 38 -25.62 -7.88 -8.52
C ARG A 38 -26.58 -7.76 -7.34
N ASP A 39 -26.51 -8.68 -6.39
CA ASP A 39 -27.46 -8.73 -5.28
C ASP A 39 -27.01 -7.93 -4.05
N GLN A 40 -25.95 -7.14 -4.19
CA GLN A 40 -25.47 -6.32 -3.09
C GLN A 40 -26.36 -5.10 -2.84
N ASP A 41 -26.74 -4.90 -1.57
CA ASP A 41 -27.51 -3.74 -1.13
C ASP A 41 -26.90 -3.23 0.20
N PRO A 42 -26.31 -2.04 0.23
CA PRO A 42 -26.13 -1.12 -0.89
C PRO A 42 -25.14 -1.64 -1.94
N PRO A 43 -25.18 -1.08 -3.17
CA PRO A 43 -24.17 -1.45 -4.18
C PRO A 43 -22.75 -1.11 -3.73
N TYR A 44 -21.79 -1.81 -4.32
CA TYR A 44 -20.38 -1.58 -4.02
C TYR A 44 -19.95 -0.17 -4.43
N GLU A 45 -19.29 0.52 -3.52
CA GLU A 45 -18.63 1.79 -3.79
C GLU A 45 -17.12 1.58 -3.79
N ALA A 46 -16.41 2.16 -4.76
CA ALA A 46 -14.98 2.01 -4.87
C ALA A 46 -14.27 2.55 -3.64
N THR A 47 -13.22 1.85 -3.23
CA THR A 47 -12.37 2.31 -2.13
C THR A 47 -11.66 3.60 -2.55
N ARG A 48 -11.78 4.65 -1.74
CA ARG A 48 -11.16 5.94 -2.01
C ARG A 48 -9.88 6.13 -1.18
N PHE A 49 -9.73 5.37 -0.11
CA PHE A 49 -8.56 5.43 0.76
C PHE A 49 -8.41 4.14 1.54
N VAL A 50 -7.19 3.93 2.02
CA VAL A 50 -6.87 2.88 2.97
C VAL A 50 -6.13 3.53 4.13
N THR A 51 -6.50 3.19 5.36
CA THR A 51 -5.86 3.73 6.55
C THR A 51 -4.88 2.71 7.12
N ALA A 52 -3.62 3.10 7.24
CA ALA A 52 -2.63 2.32 7.94
C ALA A 52 -2.61 2.77 9.41
N ASP A 53 -2.49 1.81 10.33
CA ASP A 53 -2.35 2.13 11.75
C ASP A 53 -1.02 2.84 11.97
N TYR A 54 -1.07 4.03 12.56
CA TYR A 54 0.10 4.90 12.70
C TYR A 54 1.21 4.25 13.53
N GLU A 55 0.85 3.68 14.67
CA GLU A 55 1.85 3.06 15.56
C GLU A 55 2.41 1.77 14.95
N LYS A 56 1.57 0.98 14.29
CA LYS A 56 2.03 -0.23 13.61
C LYS A 56 2.96 0.11 12.45
N LEU A 57 2.64 1.16 11.70
CA LEU A 57 3.49 1.59 10.59
C LEU A 57 4.86 2.06 11.09
N LYS A 58 4.90 2.82 12.18
CA LYS A 58 6.15 3.23 12.81
C LYS A 58 6.99 2.03 13.24
N LYS A 59 6.37 1.04 13.86
CA LYS A 59 7.05 -0.18 14.28
C LYS A 59 7.57 -0.98 13.09
N TYR A 60 6.80 -1.04 12.03
CA TYR A 60 7.22 -1.71 10.80
C TYR A 60 8.44 -1.03 10.19
N ILE A 61 8.43 0.29 10.12
CA ILE A 61 9.58 1.05 9.58
C ILE A 61 10.83 0.83 10.45
N ALA A 62 10.68 0.86 11.78
CA ALA A 62 11.79 0.60 12.68
C ALA A 62 12.34 -0.83 12.51
N PHE A 63 11.45 -1.80 12.32
CA PHE A 63 11.85 -3.18 12.05
C PHE A 63 12.63 -3.30 10.74
N ILE A 64 12.16 -2.64 9.67
CA ILE A 64 12.86 -2.61 8.40
C ILE A 64 14.26 -2.02 8.56
N ASP A 65 14.38 -0.92 9.28
CA ASP A 65 15.67 -0.25 9.50
C ASP A 65 16.67 -1.18 10.20
N GLN A 66 16.22 -1.84 11.26
CA GLN A 66 17.08 -2.72 12.03
C GLN A 66 17.50 -3.96 11.24
N GLU A 67 16.55 -4.64 10.61
CA GLU A 67 16.82 -5.86 9.86
C GLU A 67 17.65 -5.58 8.62
N SER A 68 17.40 -4.47 7.93
CA SER A 68 18.17 -4.07 6.76
C SER A 68 19.62 -3.75 7.14
N LYS A 69 19.82 -3.07 8.26
CA LYS A 69 21.16 -2.75 8.77
C LYS A 69 21.95 -4.03 9.05
N GLU A 70 21.32 -5.01 9.68
CA GLU A 70 21.97 -6.28 9.96
C GLU A 70 22.33 -7.05 8.68
N ALA A 71 21.51 -6.92 7.65
CA ALA A 71 21.75 -7.56 6.36
C ALA A 71 22.68 -6.77 5.44
N GLY A 72 23.11 -5.58 5.85
CA GLY A 72 23.95 -4.72 5.03
C GLY A 72 23.22 -4.04 3.88
N VAL A 73 21.91 -3.89 3.98
CA VAL A 73 21.08 -3.25 2.96
C VAL A 73 20.58 -1.91 3.50
N THR A 74 20.61 -0.88 2.66
CA THR A 74 20.08 0.44 3.02
C THR A 74 18.72 0.61 2.34
N PRO A 75 17.62 0.65 3.10
CA PRO A 75 16.31 0.87 2.49
C PRO A 75 16.25 2.28 1.88
N GLU A 76 15.74 2.36 0.67
CA GLU A 76 15.62 3.62 -0.07
C GLU A 76 14.19 4.08 -0.21
N GLY A 77 13.24 3.18 -0.02
CA GLY A 77 11.84 3.50 -0.11
C GLY A 77 10.96 2.43 0.47
N LEU A 78 9.70 2.74 0.55
CA LEU A 78 8.65 1.82 0.93
C LEU A 78 7.68 1.74 -0.25
N ARG A 79 7.65 0.59 -0.90
CA ARG A 79 6.76 0.39 -2.05
C ARG A 79 5.38 0.01 -1.55
N ILE A 80 4.38 0.68 -2.09
CA ILE A 80 2.99 0.44 -1.75
C ILE A 80 2.36 -0.34 -2.89
N TYR A 81 1.93 -1.57 -2.61
CA TYR A 81 1.29 -2.42 -3.59
C TYR A 81 -0.23 -2.33 -3.45
N PHE A 82 -0.91 -2.32 -4.58
CA PHE A 82 -2.36 -2.42 -4.58
C PHE A 82 -2.76 -3.89 -4.53
N GLY A 83 -3.79 -4.18 -3.77
CA GLY A 83 -4.34 -5.51 -3.67
C GLY A 83 -5.84 -5.46 -3.45
N ALA A 84 -6.44 -6.61 -3.32
CA ALA A 84 -7.85 -6.72 -2.98
C ALA A 84 -8.03 -7.92 -2.06
N THR A 85 -8.90 -7.77 -1.07
CA THR A 85 -9.21 -8.90 -0.19
C THR A 85 -10.08 -9.91 -0.94
N GLU A 86 -10.04 -11.17 -0.49
CA GLU A 86 -10.82 -12.22 -1.15
C GLU A 86 -12.31 -12.05 -0.89
N PRO A 87 -13.17 -12.40 -1.87
CA PRO A 87 -14.62 -12.40 -1.66
C PRO A 87 -15.01 -13.40 -0.58
N THR A 88 -16.01 -13.06 0.20
CA THR A 88 -16.56 -13.97 1.22
C THR A 88 -18.07 -13.94 1.17
N LYS A 89 -18.70 -15.12 1.25
CA LYS A 89 -20.17 -15.28 1.35
C LYS A 89 -20.93 -14.50 0.28
N GLY A 90 -20.43 -14.49 -0.96
CA GLY A 90 -21.09 -13.80 -2.06
C GLY A 90 -20.91 -12.28 -2.05
N LYS A 91 -20.09 -11.76 -1.14
CA LYS A 91 -19.76 -10.34 -1.09
C LYS A 91 -18.41 -10.08 -1.72
N PRO A 92 -18.24 -9.00 -2.48
CA PRO A 92 -16.93 -8.67 -3.04
C PRO A 92 -15.94 -8.34 -1.95
N GLY A 93 -14.67 -8.61 -2.20
CA GLY A 93 -13.61 -8.08 -1.37
C GLY A 93 -13.46 -6.58 -1.60
N ARG A 94 -12.52 -5.96 -0.91
CA ARG A 94 -12.26 -4.54 -1.09
C ARG A 94 -10.79 -4.32 -1.44
N GLU A 95 -10.54 -3.23 -2.13
CA GLU A 95 -9.19 -2.80 -2.43
C GLU A 95 -8.45 -2.51 -1.13
N THR A 96 -7.20 -2.90 -1.09
CA THR A 96 -6.32 -2.67 0.04
C THR A 96 -4.91 -2.41 -0.48
N VAL A 97 -4.01 -2.12 0.43
CA VAL A 97 -2.59 -1.94 0.09
C VAL A 97 -1.74 -2.75 1.06
N PHE A 98 -0.54 -3.09 0.60
CA PHE A 98 0.48 -3.66 1.48
C PHE A 98 1.83 -3.07 1.09
N PHE A 99 2.77 -3.14 2.02
CA PHE A 99 4.05 -2.44 1.91
C PHE A 99 5.20 -3.41 1.85
N ASN A 100 6.25 -3.01 1.13
CA ASN A 100 7.51 -3.74 1.13
C ASN A 100 8.65 -2.74 0.97
N PRO A 101 9.79 -2.94 1.66
CA PRO A 101 10.92 -2.06 1.45
C PRO A 101 11.54 -2.27 0.08
N VAL A 102 12.14 -1.23 -0.47
CA VAL A 102 12.90 -1.31 -1.71
C VAL A 102 14.28 -0.70 -1.51
N ALA A 103 15.25 -1.23 -2.23
CA ALA A 103 16.62 -0.74 -2.21
C ALA A 103 17.30 -1.05 -3.53
N ALA A 104 18.41 -0.34 -3.79
CA ALA A 104 19.26 -0.65 -4.92
C ALA A 104 20.18 -1.82 -4.56
N PHE A 105 20.39 -2.71 -5.51
CA PHE A 105 21.28 -3.86 -5.36
C PHE A 105 22.35 -3.82 -6.46
N LYS A 106 23.57 -4.17 -6.10
CA LYS A 106 24.69 -4.16 -7.02
C LYS A 106 24.42 -5.06 -8.24
N GLY A 107 24.62 -4.51 -9.43
CA GLY A 107 24.44 -5.25 -10.67
C GLY A 107 23.02 -5.30 -11.20
N ILE A 108 22.08 -4.63 -10.54
CA ILE A 108 20.68 -4.59 -10.95
C ILE A 108 20.24 -3.13 -11.10
N ASP A 109 19.63 -2.81 -12.22
CA ASP A 109 19.11 -1.47 -12.48
C ASP A 109 17.83 -1.22 -11.66
N GLY A 110 17.77 -0.03 -11.03
CA GLY A 110 16.61 0.40 -10.29
C GLY A 110 16.47 -0.24 -8.92
N ASP A 111 15.49 0.21 -8.17
CA ASP A 111 15.19 -0.30 -6.86
C ASP A 111 14.38 -1.58 -6.94
N ILE A 112 14.69 -2.52 -6.06
CA ILE A 112 14.03 -3.82 -6.00
C ILE A 112 13.37 -3.98 -4.63
N SER A 113 12.16 -4.49 -4.64
CA SER A 113 11.48 -4.92 -3.42
C SER A 113 12.23 -6.11 -2.81
N TYR A 114 12.41 -6.10 -1.51
CA TYR A 114 13.04 -7.21 -0.80
C TYR A 114 12.22 -7.59 0.42
N ALA A 115 12.32 -8.84 0.81
CA ALA A 115 11.58 -9.36 1.94
C ALA A 115 12.51 -9.51 3.15
N ILE A 116 11.94 -9.31 4.31
CA ILE A 116 12.60 -9.58 5.58
C ILE A 116 11.85 -10.74 6.20
N HIS A 117 12.53 -11.86 6.40
CA HIS A 117 11.91 -13.08 6.88
C HIS A 117 12.43 -13.49 8.25
N THR A 118 11.52 -14.05 9.04
CA THR A 118 11.85 -14.75 10.26
C THR A 118 11.21 -16.13 10.14
N ASP A 119 11.93 -17.18 10.43
CA ASP A 119 11.38 -18.53 10.37
C ASP A 119 10.43 -18.79 11.54
N LEU A 120 9.84 -19.99 11.57
CA LEU A 120 8.87 -20.34 12.61
C LEU A 120 9.45 -20.36 14.02
N ASP A 121 10.77 -20.48 14.15
CA ASP A 121 11.48 -20.45 15.43
C ASP A 121 11.99 -19.05 15.79
N GLY A 122 11.70 -18.05 14.95
CA GLY A 122 12.14 -16.69 15.16
C GLY A 122 13.52 -16.37 14.61
N ASN A 123 14.16 -17.28 13.89
CA ASN A 123 15.45 -17.04 13.28
C ASN A 123 15.30 -16.28 11.96
N LYS A 124 16.19 -15.35 11.70
CA LYS A 124 16.17 -14.55 10.47
C LYS A 124 16.67 -15.35 9.28
N GLN A 125 16.11 -15.05 8.15
CA GLN A 125 16.51 -15.65 6.88
C GLN A 125 17.03 -14.60 5.91
#